data_c90f79cb10830f31cc23b6c689c4ad14
#
_entry.id   c90f79cb10830f31cc23b6c689c4ad14
#
_cell.length_a   1.000
_cell.length_b   1.000
_cell.length_c   1.000
_cell.angle_alpha   90.00
_cell.angle_beta   90.00
_cell.angle_gamma   90.00
#
_symmetry.space_group_name_H-M   'P 1'
#
loop_
_entity.id
_entity.type
_entity.pdbx_description
1 polymer ?
#
loop_
_entity_poly.entity_id
_entity_poly.type
_entity_poly.pdbx_seq_one_letter_code
_entity_poly.pdbx_strand_id
1 'polypeptide(L)'
;MEYSHYERLFNIKTTGEQQGFYESHHYNRYEATSYFALETLFKEYPLSSNDCIVDFGCGKGRLSFYINYYYNCKITGIEMNNNYFDICINNKKNYLKNYNKEKNKIEFLNIFAEEYKISSTDNKFYFF
;
A
#
# COMPACT_ATOMS: atom_id res chain seq x y z
N MET A 1 -13.13 1.15 -13.25
CA MET A 1 -12.56 -0.19 -13.23
C MET A 1 -12.79 -0.82 -11.87
N GLU A 2 -13.14 -2.09 -11.86
CA GLU A 2 -13.56 -2.76 -10.64
C GLU A 2 -12.39 -3.21 -9.78
N TYR A 3 -12.67 -3.40 -8.50
CA TYR A 3 -11.69 -3.94 -7.57
C TYR A 3 -11.05 -5.21 -8.08
N SER A 4 -11.89 -6.16 -8.53
CA SER A 4 -11.40 -7.48 -8.90
C SER A 4 -10.39 -7.39 -10.04
N HIS A 5 -10.55 -6.41 -10.92
CA HIS A 5 -9.59 -6.24 -12.00
C HIS A 5 -8.19 -5.91 -11.45
N TYR A 6 -8.12 -4.94 -10.57
CA TYR A 6 -6.83 -4.54 -10.01
C TYR A 6 -6.23 -5.62 -9.14
N GLU A 7 -7.07 -6.28 -8.33
CA GLU A 7 -6.59 -7.34 -7.46
C GLU A 7 -6.00 -8.49 -8.26
N ARG A 8 -6.63 -8.82 -9.38
CA ARG A 8 -6.10 -9.85 -10.26
C ARG A 8 -4.84 -9.39 -10.98
N LEU A 9 -4.85 -8.16 -11.47
CA LEU A 9 -3.72 -7.60 -12.18
C LEU A 9 -2.45 -7.62 -11.32
N PHE A 10 -2.60 -7.21 -10.07
CA PHE A 10 -1.47 -7.16 -9.14
C PHE A 10 -1.22 -8.48 -8.44
N ASN A 11 -2.16 -9.41 -8.52
CA ASN A 11 -2.09 -10.69 -7.82
C ASN A 11 -2.02 -10.47 -6.30
N ILE A 12 -2.89 -9.61 -5.79
CA ILE A 12 -2.92 -9.27 -4.37
C ILE A 12 -4.33 -9.35 -3.83
N LYS A 13 -4.44 -9.31 -2.52
CA LYS A 13 -5.73 -9.31 -1.81
C LYS A 13 -5.72 -8.19 -0.79
N THR A 14 -6.40 -7.10 -1.13
CA THR A 14 -6.50 -5.95 -0.22
C THR A 14 -7.95 -5.60 0.08
N THR A 15 -8.90 -6.36 -0.44
CA THR A 15 -10.31 -6.17 -0.13
C THR A 15 -10.67 -6.98 1.10
N GLY A 16 -11.91 -6.83 1.54
CA GLY A 16 -12.42 -7.58 2.66
C GLY A 16 -12.39 -6.76 3.93
N GLU A 17 -13.23 -7.19 4.87
CA GLU A 17 -13.36 -6.50 6.13
C GLU A 17 -12.54 -7.17 7.20
N GLN A 18 -12.21 -6.38 8.21
CA GLN A 18 -11.52 -6.90 9.36
C GLN A 18 -12.43 -7.86 10.10
N GLN A 19 -11.92 -9.04 10.40
CA GLN A 19 -12.68 -10.02 11.16
C GLN A 19 -12.88 -9.53 12.57
N GLY A 20 -14.08 -9.81 13.11
CA GLY A 20 -14.37 -9.43 14.47
C GLY A 20 -14.53 -7.94 14.69
N PHE A 21 -14.72 -7.22 13.63
CA PHE A 21 -14.78 -5.76 13.72
C PHE A 21 -15.91 -5.28 14.62
N TYR A 22 -16.96 -6.07 14.76
CA TYR A 22 -18.11 -5.65 15.56
C TYR A 22 -17.78 -5.52 17.03
N GLU A 23 -16.77 -6.20 17.50
CA GLU A 23 -16.33 -6.01 18.87
C GLU A 23 -15.49 -4.75 19.02
N SER A 24 -14.94 -4.30 17.94
CA SER A 24 -14.05 -3.15 17.97
C SER A 24 -14.57 -2.03 17.10
N HIS A 25 -15.86 -1.91 17.02
CA HIS A 25 -16.48 -0.91 16.16
C HIS A 25 -16.07 0.52 16.49
N HIS A 26 -15.54 0.74 17.66
CA HIS A 26 -15.03 2.04 18.04
C HIS A 26 -13.55 2.21 17.74
N TYR A 27 -12.94 1.20 17.14
CA TYR A 27 -11.55 1.28 16.70
C TYR A 27 -11.48 1.50 15.20
N ASN A 28 -10.27 1.77 14.75
CA ASN A 28 -10.03 1.90 13.33
C ASN A 28 -10.24 0.58 12.63
N ARG A 29 -11.21 0.54 11.75
CA ARG A 29 -11.42 -0.62 10.90
C ARG A 29 -10.53 -0.49 9.68
N TYR A 30 -10.16 -1.62 9.13
CA TYR A 30 -9.44 -1.60 7.86
C TYR A 30 -10.37 -1.05 6.79
N GLU A 31 -9.89 -0.08 6.08
CA GLU A 31 -10.66 0.51 4.99
C GLU A 31 -9.68 1.03 3.96
N ALA A 32 -9.49 0.27 2.91
CA ALA A 32 -8.54 0.67 1.88
C ALA A 32 -9.13 1.79 1.05
N THR A 33 -8.27 2.71 0.62
CA THR A 33 -8.65 3.75 -0.33
C THR A 33 -9.11 3.06 -1.61
N SER A 34 -10.25 3.47 -2.14
CA SER A 34 -10.79 2.83 -3.33
C SER A 34 -9.87 3.04 -4.52
N TYR A 35 -9.91 2.08 -5.45
CA TYR A 35 -9.12 2.23 -6.66
C TYR A 35 -9.56 3.43 -7.49
N PHE A 36 -10.86 3.73 -7.47
CA PHE A 36 -11.35 4.92 -8.15
C PHE A 36 -10.70 6.18 -7.58
N ALA A 37 -10.59 6.25 -6.25
CA ALA A 37 -9.96 7.41 -5.61
C ALA A 37 -8.49 7.49 -5.99
N LEU A 38 -7.80 6.36 -6.08
CA LEU A 38 -6.40 6.35 -6.50
C LEU A 38 -6.26 6.82 -7.95
N GLU A 39 -7.13 6.35 -8.83
CA GLU A 39 -7.13 6.81 -10.22
C GLU A 39 -7.27 8.33 -10.28
N THR A 40 -8.24 8.85 -9.54
CA THR A 40 -8.52 10.29 -9.53
C THR A 40 -7.35 11.08 -8.98
N LEU A 41 -6.79 10.60 -7.87
CA LEU A 41 -5.69 11.29 -7.21
C LEU A 41 -4.48 11.41 -8.12
N PHE A 42 -4.09 10.32 -8.75
CA PHE A 42 -2.85 10.33 -9.53
C PHE A 42 -3.05 10.85 -10.95
N LYS A 43 -4.28 10.95 -11.40
CA LYS A 43 -4.57 11.70 -12.62
C LYS A 43 -4.32 13.17 -12.39
N GLU A 44 -4.70 13.67 -11.20
CA GLU A 44 -4.53 15.06 -10.83
C GLU A 44 -3.09 15.38 -10.44
N TYR A 45 -2.47 14.47 -9.71
CA TYR A 45 -1.12 14.65 -9.18
C TYR A 45 -0.25 13.45 -9.57
N PRO A 46 0.16 13.37 -10.82
CA PRO A 46 0.91 12.21 -11.29
C PRO A 46 2.28 12.11 -10.62
N LEU A 47 2.75 10.89 -10.51
CA LEU A 47 4.05 10.60 -9.90
C LEU A 47 5.09 10.36 -10.98
N SER A 48 6.34 10.57 -10.60
CA SER A 48 7.49 10.25 -11.42
C SER A 48 8.18 9.02 -10.84
N SER A 49 8.87 8.25 -11.67
CA SER A 49 9.59 7.09 -11.18
C SER A 49 10.73 7.45 -10.22
N ASN A 50 11.07 8.73 -10.14
CA ASN A 50 12.08 9.21 -9.20
C ASN A 50 11.50 9.55 -7.83
N ASP A 51 10.18 9.55 -7.69
CA ASP A 51 9.56 9.85 -6.41
C ASP A 51 9.75 8.68 -5.45
N CYS A 52 9.97 9.02 -4.19
CA CYS A 52 10.07 8.06 -3.10
C CYS A 52 8.96 8.36 -2.10
N ILE A 53 8.05 7.44 -1.96
CA ILE A 53 6.79 7.66 -1.23
C ILE A 53 6.81 6.89 0.08
N VAL A 54 6.25 7.50 1.11
CA VAL A 54 5.99 6.82 2.39
C VAL A 54 4.50 6.84 2.64
N ASP A 55 3.94 5.67 2.88
CA ASP A 55 2.51 5.50 3.18
C ASP A 55 2.36 5.11 4.63
N PHE A 56 1.90 6.05 5.45
CA PHE A 56 1.70 5.83 6.88
C PHE A 56 0.32 5.21 7.09
N GLY A 57 0.31 3.99 7.66
CA GLY A 57 -0.93 3.26 7.81
C GLY A 57 -1.31 2.54 6.53
N CYS A 58 -0.39 1.78 5.96
CA CYS A 58 -0.57 1.23 4.63
C CYS A 58 -1.58 0.08 4.54
N GLY A 59 -2.08 -0.41 5.67
CA GLY A 59 -3.06 -1.48 5.68
C GLY A 59 -2.53 -2.74 5.01
N LYS A 60 -3.21 -3.19 3.97
CA LYS A 60 -2.82 -4.40 3.23
C LYS A 60 -1.97 -4.08 2.01
N GLY A 61 -1.60 -2.81 1.82
CA GLY A 61 -0.63 -2.42 0.82
C GLY A 61 -1.16 -1.95 -0.52
N ARG A 62 -2.47 -1.74 -0.64
CA ARG A 62 -3.07 -1.40 -1.94
C ARG A 62 -2.36 -0.24 -2.63
N LEU A 63 -2.15 0.86 -1.91
CA LEU A 63 -1.50 2.03 -2.49
C LEU A 63 -0.11 1.69 -3.00
N SER A 64 0.64 0.91 -2.23
CA SER A 64 2.02 0.57 -2.59
C SER A 64 2.08 -0.16 -3.92
N PHE A 65 1.20 -1.16 -4.10
CA PHE A 65 1.23 -1.93 -5.34
C PHE A 65 0.74 -1.10 -6.52
N TYR A 66 -0.29 -0.28 -6.30
CA TYR A 66 -0.81 0.61 -7.34
C TYR A 66 0.29 1.56 -7.83
N ILE A 67 0.97 2.21 -6.91
CA ILE A 67 2.02 3.17 -7.26
C ILE A 67 3.20 2.48 -7.95
N ASN A 68 3.62 1.35 -7.41
CA ASN A 68 4.75 0.65 -8.01
C ASN A 68 4.42 0.20 -9.44
N TYR A 69 3.23 -0.34 -9.62
CA TYR A 69 2.85 -0.85 -10.93
C TYR A 69 2.76 0.26 -11.99
N TYR A 70 2.06 1.34 -11.66
CA TYR A 70 1.78 2.38 -12.65
C TYR A 70 2.88 3.41 -12.80
N TYR A 71 3.65 3.66 -11.74
CA TYR A 71 4.63 4.74 -11.76
C TYR A 71 6.05 4.28 -11.51
N ASN A 72 6.21 3.03 -11.13
CA ASN A 72 7.55 2.45 -10.90
C ASN A 72 8.34 3.19 -9.82
N CYS A 73 7.64 3.75 -8.86
CA CYS A 73 8.25 4.48 -7.75
C CYS A 73 8.68 3.55 -6.64
N LYS A 74 9.64 4.01 -5.86
CA LYS A 74 9.96 3.38 -4.59
C LYS A 74 8.91 3.78 -3.57
N ILE A 75 8.42 2.82 -2.81
CA ILE A 75 7.43 3.10 -1.78
C ILE A 75 7.67 2.28 -0.53
N THR A 76 7.57 2.96 0.61
CA THR A 76 7.69 2.35 1.92
C THR A 76 6.34 2.43 2.61
N GLY A 77 5.78 1.30 2.96
CA GLY A 77 4.52 1.25 3.69
C GLY A 77 4.77 0.96 5.16
N ILE A 78 4.16 1.76 6.01
CA ILE A 78 4.29 1.63 7.46
C ILE A 78 2.97 1.10 7.99
N GLU A 79 3.02 -0.04 8.69
CA GLU A 79 1.81 -0.64 9.25
C GLU A 79 2.10 -1.24 10.60
N MET A 80 1.44 -0.74 11.64
CA MET A 80 1.67 -1.23 13.00
C MET A 80 0.88 -2.48 13.33
N ASN A 81 -0.19 -2.77 12.60
CA ASN A 81 -1.01 -3.95 12.85
C ASN A 81 -0.31 -5.17 12.27
N ASN A 82 -0.01 -6.13 13.15
CA ASN A 82 0.76 -7.30 12.73
C ASN A 82 0.06 -8.12 11.66
N ASN A 83 -1.26 -8.24 11.75
CA ASN A 83 -2.01 -9.04 10.78
C ASN A 83 -2.00 -8.39 9.40
N TYR A 84 -2.18 -7.09 9.36
CA TYR A 84 -2.14 -6.36 8.09
C TYR A 84 -0.75 -6.37 7.50
N PHE A 85 0.26 -6.23 8.36
CA PHE A 85 1.63 -6.30 7.88
C PHE A 85 1.92 -7.65 7.24
N ASP A 86 1.46 -8.74 7.87
CA ASP A 86 1.67 -10.08 7.31
C ASP A 86 1.00 -10.21 5.95
N ILE A 87 -0.18 -9.59 5.79
CA ILE A 87 -0.88 -9.59 4.52
C ILE A 87 -0.08 -8.79 3.48
N CYS A 88 0.51 -7.67 3.88
CA CYS A 88 1.39 -6.90 2.98
C CYS A 88 2.54 -7.76 2.47
N ILE A 89 3.18 -8.50 3.36
CA ILE A 89 4.31 -9.33 3.00
C ILE A 89 3.89 -10.43 2.02
N ASN A 90 2.74 -11.06 2.31
CA ASN A 90 2.23 -12.10 1.42
C ASN A 90 1.84 -11.52 0.06
N ASN A 91 1.21 -10.36 0.07
CA ASN A 91 0.86 -9.68 -1.18
C ASN A 91 2.10 -9.33 -1.98
N LYS A 92 3.14 -8.85 -1.32
CA LYS A 92 4.38 -8.52 -2.01
C LYS A 92 4.99 -9.75 -2.67
N LYS A 93 4.98 -10.87 -1.97
CA LYS A 93 5.49 -12.11 -2.52
C LYS A 93 4.73 -12.48 -3.80
N ASN A 94 3.41 -12.38 -3.76
CA ASN A 94 2.57 -12.75 -4.90
C ASN A 94 2.73 -11.76 -6.05
N TYR A 95 2.80 -10.48 -5.73
CA TYR A 95 3.00 -9.43 -6.74
C TYR A 95 4.31 -9.66 -7.50
N LEU A 96 5.38 -9.95 -6.77
CA LEU A 96 6.70 -10.10 -7.36
C LEU A 96 6.84 -11.37 -8.19
N LYS A 97 5.92 -12.31 -8.07
CA LYS A 97 5.93 -13.48 -8.97
C LYS A 97 5.75 -13.04 -10.42
N ASN A 98 4.98 -11.98 -10.65
CA ASN A 98 4.69 -11.49 -11.98
C ASN A 98 5.49 -10.25 -12.35
N TYR A 99 5.95 -9.50 -11.35
CA TYR A 99 6.60 -8.21 -11.56
C TYR A 99 7.86 -8.09 -10.72
N ASN A 100 8.78 -9.03 -10.91
CA ASN A 100 9.99 -9.06 -10.10
C ASN A 100 11.01 -8.03 -10.61
N LYS A 101 12.24 -8.35 -10.51
CA LYS A 101 13.36 -7.57 -10.99
C LYS A 101 13.43 -6.21 -10.28
N GLU A 102 13.61 -5.19 -11.09
CA GLU A 102 13.73 -3.84 -10.56
C GLU A 102 12.45 -3.35 -9.91
N LYS A 103 11.38 -4.12 -10.06
CA LYS A 103 10.12 -3.75 -9.42
C LYS A 103 10.16 -3.92 -7.92
N ASN A 104 11.18 -4.56 -7.39
CA ASN A 104 11.29 -4.71 -5.95
C ASN A 104 11.72 -3.39 -5.32
N LYS A 105 10.84 -2.41 -5.44
CA LYS A 105 11.01 -1.10 -4.81
C LYS A 105 9.97 -0.88 -3.72
N ILE A 106 9.31 -1.95 -3.32
CA ILE A 106 8.29 -1.89 -2.28
C ILE A 106 8.88 -2.45 -1.00
N GLU A 107 8.76 -1.67 0.06
CA GLU A 107 9.20 -2.11 1.38
C GLU A 107 8.06 -1.89 2.37
N PHE A 108 7.83 -2.86 3.24
CA PHE A 108 6.86 -2.74 4.31
C PHE A 108 7.57 -2.86 5.66
N LEU A 109 7.21 -1.97 6.59
CA LEU A 109 7.79 -1.95 7.92
C LEU A 109 6.69 -2.09 8.96
N ASN A 110 6.88 -3.01 9.89
CA ASN A 110 5.92 -3.24 10.97
C ASN A 110 6.34 -2.44 12.19
N ILE A 111 6.10 -1.15 12.13
CA ILE A 111 6.47 -0.21 13.18
C ILE A 111 5.36 0.82 13.34
N PHE A 112 5.42 1.60 14.42
CA PHE A 112 4.53 2.75 14.57
C PHE A 112 5.04 3.87 13.67
N ALA A 113 4.11 4.74 13.25
CA ALA A 113 4.45 5.83 12.34
C ALA A 113 5.56 6.72 12.92
N GLU A 114 5.49 6.98 14.22
CA GLU A 114 6.46 7.88 14.85
C GLU A 114 7.85 7.27 14.97
N GLU A 115 7.97 5.96 14.72
CA GLU A 115 9.28 5.31 14.74
C GLU A 115 10.01 5.38 13.41
N TYR A 116 9.31 5.78 12.36
CA TYR A 116 9.92 5.82 11.05
C TYR A 116 10.85 7.02 10.93
N LYS A 117 12.07 6.77 10.49
CA LYS A 117 13.02 7.84 10.26
C LYS A 117 12.99 8.20 8.79
N ILE A 118 12.56 9.42 8.50
CA ILE A 118 12.44 9.90 7.14
C ILE A 118 13.83 9.95 6.51
N SER A 119 13.94 9.33 5.33
CA SER A 119 15.17 9.37 4.55
C SER A 119 15.23 10.67 3.78
N SER A 120 16.44 11.13 3.49
CA SER A 120 16.62 12.34 2.71
C SER A 120 16.06 12.23 1.29
N THR A 121 15.83 11.00 0.83
CA THR A 121 15.26 10.78 -0.50
C THR A 121 13.76 10.69 -0.52
N ASP A 122 13.11 10.52 0.65
CA ASP A 122 11.66 10.49 0.73
C ASP A 122 11.11 11.87 0.39
N ASN A 123 10.16 11.92 -0.54
CA ASN A 123 9.66 13.23 -0.97
C ASN A 123 8.15 13.34 -1.04
N LYS A 124 7.42 12.25 -0.82
CA LYS A 124 5.95 12.31 -0.81
C LYS A 124 5.44 11.41 0.30
N PHE A 125 4.42 11.90 1.01
CA PHE A 125 3.94 11.23 2.21
C PHE A 125 2.42 11.14 2.17
N TYR A 126 1.88 9.96 2.45
CA TYR A 126 0.44 9.74 2.51
C TYR A 126 0.06 9.26 3.90
N PHE A 127 -1.06 9.77 4.39
CA PHE A 127 -1.60 9.43 5.69
C PHE A 127 -3.05 8.99 5.52
N PHE A 128 -3.34 7.77 5.91
CA PHE A 128 -4.70 7.24 5.77
C PHE A 128 -5.26 6.70 7.07
#